data_3a5e5c0c7db2c588548ebbc2919c1540
#
_entry.id   3a5e5c0c7db2c588548ebbc2919c1540
#
_cell.length_a   1.000
_cell.length_b   1.000
_cell.length_c   1.000
_cell.angle_alpha   90.00
_cell.angle_beta   90.00
_cell.angle_gamma   90.00
#
_symmetry.space_group_name_H-M   'P 1'
#
loop_
_entity.id
_entity.type
_entity.pdbx_description
1 polymer ?
#
loop_
_entity_poly.entity_id
_entity_poly.type
_entity_poly.pdbx_seq_one_letter_code
_entity_poly.pdbx_strand_id
1 'polypeptide(L)'
;MNERLKMYEEKMQKTMKSLDADLAAIRAGRANPHVLDKLVVDYYGSPTPIQQVANVSVPEARMIVIQPWEKKMIREIEKAIQMSDIGINPNNDGSSIRLIFPELTEERRKELAKDVKKKGEAAKVAVRNIRRDGNDALKKLKGTDVSEDEIKDLEEELQKTTDKYVKEVDKAVEVKTKEV
;
A
#
# COMPACT_ATOMS: atom_id res chain seq x y z
N MET A 1 -15.70 -13.08 -18.54
CA MET A 1 -16.55 -11.96 -18.11
C MET A 1 -17.09 -11.20 -19.30
N ASN A 2 -18.37 -10.78 -19.22
CA ASN A 2 -19.01 -10.00 -20.28
C ASN A 2 -18.32 -8.64 -20.46
N GLU A 3 -18.13 -8.22 -21.72
CA GLU A 3 -17.47 -6.95 -22.02
C GLU A 3 -18.15 -5.73 -21.40
N ARG A 4 -19.47 -5.77 -21.25
CA ARG A 4 -20.24 -4.68 -20.61
C ARG A 4 -19.87 -4.47 -19.14
N LEU A 5 -19.39 -5.52 -18.47
CA LEU A 5 -19.00 -5.51 -17.07
C LEU A 5 -17.50 -5.30 -16.84
N LYS A 6 -16.71 -5.46 -17.90
CA LYS A 6 -15.25 -5.39 -17.81
C LYS A 6 -14.73 -4.09 -17.22
N MET A 7 -15.34 -2.97 -17.58
CA MET A 7 -14.98 -1.65 -17.05
C MET A 7 -15.18 -1.56 -15.53
N TYR A 8 -16.25 -2.15 -15.02
CA TYR A 8 -16.54 -2.15 -13.59
C TYR A 8 -15.61 -3.05 -12.82
N GLU A 9 -15.26 -4.21 -13.37
CA GLU A 9 -14.25 -5.08 -12.77
C GLU A 9 -12.88 -4.40 -12.74
N GLU A 10 -12.48 -3.72 -13.78
CA GLU A 10 -11.23 -2.95 -13.81
C GLU A 10 -11.20 -1.88 -12.71
N LYS A 11 -12.31 -1.20 -12.48
CA LYS A 11 -12.43 -0.23 -11.39
C LYS A 11 -12.30 -0.89 -10.02
N MET A 12 -12.89 -2.07 -9.84
CA MET A 12 -12.75 -2.85 -8.61
C MET A 12 -11.32 -3.33 -8.40
N GLN A 13 -10.64 -3.75 -9.46
CA GLN A 13 -9.22 -4.10 -9.40
C GLN A 13 -8.34 -2.93 -8.98
N LYS A 14 -8.63 -1.74 -9.50
CA LYS A 14 -7.91 -0.51 -9.10
C LYS A 14 -8.14 -0.19 -7.62
N THR A 15 -9.36 -0.40 -7.14
CA THR A 15 -9.68 -0.23 -5.71
C THR A 15 -8.86 -1.18 -4.85
N MET A 16 -8.72 -2.45 -5.27
CA MET A 16 -7.89 -3.42 -4.56
C MET A 16 -6.42 -3.04 -4.57
N LYS A 17 -5.89 -2.59 -5.70
CA LYS A 17 -4.49 -2.13 -5.79
C LYS A 17 -4.24 -0.93 -4.87
N SER A 18 -5.17 0.00 -4.83
CA SER A 18 -5.09 1.16 -3.92
C SER A 18 -5.10 0.73 -2.46
N LEU A 19 -5.98 -0.21 -2.10
CA LEU A 19 -6.03 -0.77 -0.75
C LEU A 19 -4.72 -1.49 -0.40
N ASP A 20 -4.20 -2.32 -1.28
CA ASP A 20 -2.95 -3.04 -1.06
C ASP A 20 -1.79 -2.07 -0.82
N ALA A 21 -1.73 -0.98 -1.60
CA ALA A 21 -0.72 0.07 -1.41
C ALA A 21 -0.89 0.79 -0.06
N ASP A 22 -2.12 1.11 0.33
CA ASP A 22 -2.43 1.74 1.61
C ASP A 22 -2.06 0.85 2.79
N LEU A 23 -2.37 -0.44 2.70
CA LEU A 23 -2.02 -1.40 3.75
C LEU A 23 -0.52 -1.63 3.84
N ALA A 24 0.18 -1.67 2.71
CA ALA A 24 1.63 -1.81 2.67
C ALA A 24 2.34 -0.61 3.32
N ALA A 25 1.75 0.57 3.27
CA ALA A 25 2.29 1.77 3.91
C ALA A 25 2.15 1.73 5.44
N ILE A 26 1.28 0.90 5.99
CA ILE A 26 1.13 0.74 7.44
C ILE A 26 2.27 -0.12 7.97
N ARG A 27 3.06 0.45 8.87
CA ARG A 27 4.21 -0.24 9.47
C ARG A 27 3.74 -1.18 10.58
N ALA A 28 4.03 -2.47 10.41
CA ALA A 28 3.69 -3.51 11.39
C ALA A 28 4.86 -3.87 12.31
N GLY A 29 5.66 -2.89 12.74
CA GLY A 29 6.82 -3.09 13.61
C GLY A 29 8.06 -3.63 12.92
N ARG A 30 7.99 -3.88 11.61
CA ARG A 30 9.15 -4.30 10.81
C ARG A 30 9.77 -3.10 10.12
N ALA A 31 11.10 -3.06 10.08
CA ALA A 31 11.82 -2.09 9.30
C ALA A 31 11.58 -2.34 7.81
N ASN A 32 11.16 -1.30 7.09
CA ASN A 32 10.91 -1.38 5.66
C ASN A 32 11.87 -0.44 4.94
N PRO A 33 12.77 -0.95 4.07
CA PRO A 33 13.72 -0.11 3.35
C PRO A 33 13.07 0.92 2.43
N HIS A 34 11.80 0.75 2.06
CA HIS A 34 11.05 1.72 1.27
C HIS A 34 10.82 3.06 1.98
N VAL A 35 11.03 3.15 3.30
CA VAL A 35 11.00 4.44 4.01
C VAL A 35 12.08 5.40 3.50
N LEU A 36 13.11 4.88 2.85
CA LEU A 36 14.22 5.66 2.28
C LEU A 36 13.97 6.10 0.84
N ASP A 37 12.92 5.64 0.20
CA ASP A 37 12.68 5.86 -1.25
C ASP A 37 12.56 7.35 -1.61
N LYS A 38 12.06 8.16 -0.71
CA LYS A 38 11.88 9.61 -0.92
C LYS A 38 13.10 10.43 -0.56
N LEU A 39 14.11 9.81 0.02
CA LEU A 39 15.31 10.50 0.48
C LEU A 39 16.34 10.57 -0.64
N VAL A 40 16.85 11.77 -0.85
CA VAL A 40 17.93 12.03 -1.79
C VAL A 40 19.11 12.65 -1.05
N VAL A 41 20.30 12.38 -1.53
CA VAL A 41 21.55 12.95 -1.02
C VAL A 41 22.26 13.68 -2.15
N ASP A 42 23.09 14.65 -1.78
CA ASP A 42 23.94 15.34 -2.74
C ASP A 42 25.14 14.43 -3.09
N TYR A 43 25.13 13.94 -4.32
CA TYR A 43 26.22 13.13 -4.87
C TYR A 43 26.87 13.93 -6.01
N TYR A 44 28.02 14.52 -5.70
CA TYR A 44 28.76 15.38 -6.65
C TYR A 44 27.91 16.48 -7.28
N GLY A 45 27.07 17.13 -6.46
CA GLY A 45 26.20 18.23 -6.90
C GLY A 45 24.87 17.78 -7.51
N SER A 46 24.60 16.49 -7.57
CA SER A 46 23.36 15.94 -8.13
C SER A 46 22.53 15.25 -7.05
N PRO A 47 21.22 15.60 -6.90
CA PRO A 47 20.33 14.87 -5.99
C PRO A 47 20.20 13.40 -6.43
N THR A 48 20.60 12.47 -5.58
CA THR A 48 20.64 11.05 -5.90
C THR A 48 19.96 10.24 -4.81
N PRO A 49 19.09 9.27 -5.15
CA PRO A 49 18.48 8.39 -4.16
C PRO A 49 19.53 7.62 -3.36
N ILE A 50 19.27 7.37 -2.09
CA ILE A 50 20.20 6.68 -1.20
C ILE A 50 20.58 5.30 -1.75
N GLN A 51 19.62 4.58 -2.35
CA GLN A 51 19.83 3.24 -2.90
C GLN A 51 20.84 3.21 -4.04
N GLN A 52 21.10 4.34 -4.68
CA GLN A 52 22.08 4.44 -5.77
C GLN A 52 23.51 4.73 -5.30
N VAL A 53 23.68 5.12 -4.03
CA VAL A 53 25.00 5.46 -3.46
C VAL A 53 25.39 4.54 -2.31
N ALA A 54 24.50 3.65 -1.89
CA ALA A 54 24.72 2.78 -0.76
C ALA A 54 23.99 1.44 -0.94
N ASN A 55 24.50 0.42 -0.25
CA ASN A 55 23.80 -0.84 -0.10
C ASN A 55 22.88 -0.73 1.13
N VAL A 56 21.59 -1.01 0.93
CA VAL A 56 20.56 -0.99 1.99
C VAL A 56 20.16 -2.42 2.30
N SER A 57 20.28 -2.84 3.55
CA SER A 57 19.91 -4.19 4.00
C SER A 57 19.08 -4.12 5.27
N VAL A 58 18.31 -5.19 5.53
CA VAL A 58 17.50 -5.37 6.74
C VAL A 58 17.96 -6.66 7.43
N PRO A 59 19.08 -6.63 8.21
CA PRO A 59 19.60 -7.83 8.84
C PRO A 59 18.72 -8.36 9.97
N GLU A 60 17.93 -7.50 10.59
CA GLU A 60 16.98 -7.84 11.63
C GLU A 60 15.64 -7.15 11.38
N ALA A 61 14.58 -7.69 11.98
CA ALA A 61 13.21 -7.22 11.72
C ALA A 61 13.00 -5.71 11.95
N ARG A 62 13.79 -5.10 12.84
CA ARG A 62 13.64 -3.68 13.22
C ARG A 62 14.88 -2.85 12.94
N MET A 63 15.76 -3.33 12.10
CA MET A 63 17.02 -2.64 11.81
C MET A 63 17.23 -2.50 10.29
N ILE A 64 17.54 -1.30 9.87
CA ILE A 64 18.01 -1.04 8.50
C ILE A 64 19.48 -0.64 8.59
N VAL A 65 20.32 -1.27 7.79
CA VAL A 65 21.74 -0.93 7.65
C VAL A 65 21.98 -0.32 6.29
N ILE A 66 22.54 0.88 6.27
CA ILE A 66 22.92 1.62 5.07
C ILE A 66 24.44 1.65 5.02
N GLN A 67 25.01 0.98 4.03
CA GLN A 67 26.45 0.95 3.83
C GLN A 67 26.82 1.68 2.54
N PRO A 68 27.32 2.91 2.63
CA PRO A 68 27.71 3.64 1.45
C PRO A 68 28.93 3.00 0.78
N TRP A 69 28.96 3.04 -0.53
CA TRP A 69 30.13 2.55 -1.28
C TRP A 69 31.32 3.50 -1.13
N GLU A 70 31.06 4.78 -0.91
CA GLU A 70 32.08 5.79 -0.66
C GLU A 70 31.89 6.34 0.77
N LYS A 71 32.94 6.25 1.60
CA LYS A 71 32.89 6.69 3.01
C LYS A 71 32.49 8.15 3.17
N LYS A 72 32.84 9.00 2.24
CA LYS A 72 32.48 10.43 2.30
C LYS A 72 30.97 10.67 2.25
N MET A 73 30.20 9.72 1.74
CA MET A 73 28.75 9.82 1.65
C MET A 73 28.03 9.55 2.98
N ILE A 74 28.71 9.01 3.98
CA ILE A 74 28.12 8.70 5.28
C ILE A 74 27.47 9.94 5.90
N ARG A 75 28.19 11.05 5.93
CA ARG A 75 27.69 12.30 6.53
C ARG A 75 26.49 12.86 5.79
N GLU A 76 26.51 12.79 4.47
CA GLU A 76 25.40 13.25 3.63
C GLU A 76 24.15 12.42 3.85
N ILE A 77 24.29 11.10 3.93
CA ILE A 77 23.18 10.17 4.20
C ILE A 77 22.63 10.40 5.62
N GLU A 78 23.51 10.49 6.62
CA GLU A 78 23.12 10.74 8.01
C GLU A 78 22.33 12.05 8.13
N LYS A 79 22.81 13.10 7.49
CA LYS A 79 22.16 14.40 7.49
C LYS A 79 20.80 14.36 6.80
N ALA A 80 20.69 13.67 5.68
CA ALA A 80 19.42 13.50 4.96
C ALA A 80 18.37 12.78 5.84
N ILE A 81 18.79 11.76 6.58
CA ILE A 81 17.91 11.02 7.49
C ILE A 81 17.48 11.89 8.67
N GLN A 82 18.40 12.65 9.26
CA GLN A 82 18.09 13.56 10.37
C GLN A 82 17.08 14.63 9.98
N MET A 83 17.15 15.12 8.75
CA MET A 83 16.25 16.14 8.23
C MET A 83 14.94 15.58 7.68
N SER A 84 14.79 14.25 7.64
CA SER A 84 13.60 13.59 7.12
C SER A 84 12.52 13.39 8.18
N ASP A 85 11.33 12.98 7.72
CA ASP A 85 10.17 12.69 8.57
C ASP A 85 10.21 11.27 9.17
N ILE A 86 11.29 10.52 8.98
CA ILE A 86 11.39 9.14 9.49
C ILE A 86 11.30 9.09 11.01
N GLY A 87 11.81 10.13 11.70
CA GLY A 87 11.72 10.24 13.16
C GLY A 87 12.63 9.28 13.92
N ILE A 88 13.65 8.73 13.27
CA ILE A 88 14.61 7.80 13.85
C ILE A 88 16.00 8.41 13.75
N ASN A 89 16.72 8.43 14.87
CA ASN A 89 18.08 8.93 14.88
C ASN A 89 19.02 7.91 14.25
N PRO A 90 19.79 8.28 13.21
CA PRO A 90 20.76 7.39 12.61
C PRO A 90 21.94 7.16 13.53
N ASN A 91 22.44 5.94 13.59
CA ASN A 91 23.60 5.55 14.35
C ASN A 91 24.76 5.26 13.38
N ASN A 92 25.75 6.14 13.37
CA ASN A 92 26.91 6.07 12.48
C ASN A 92 28.09 5.43 13.20
N ASP A 93 28.58 4.29 12.69
CA ASP A 93 29.74 3.59 13.23
C ASP A 93 31.05 3.88 12.47
N GLY A 94 31.02 4.83 11.54
CA GLY A 94 32.18 5.21 10.71
C GLY A 94 32.24 4.51 9.35
N SER A 95 31.56 3.36 9.18
CA SER A 95 31.51 2.62 7.92
C SER A 95 30.08 2.37 7.43
N SER A 96 29.10 2.42 8.32
CA SER A 96 27.71 2.22 8.00
C SER A 96 26.81 3.04 8.91
N ILE A 97 25.56 3.19 8.48
CA ILE A 97 24.51 3.85 9.27
C ILE A 97 23.46 2.82 9.61
N ARG A 98 23.10 2.75 10.89
CA ARG A 98 22.07 1.84 11.38
C ARG A 98 20.86 2.64 11.82
N LEU A 99 19.69 2.20 11.36
CA LEU A 99 18.40 2.71 11.78
C LEU A 99 17.70 1.64 12.59
N ILE A 100 17.52 1.89 13.90
CA ILE A 100 16.84 0.95 14.79
C ILE A 100 15.44 1.48 15.04
N PHE A 101 14.44 0.69 14.60
CA PHE A 101 13.03 1.02 14.79
C PHE A 101 12.56 0.50 16.15
N PRO A 102 11.84 1.33 16.95
CA PRO A 102 11.35 0.88 18.25
C PRO A 102 10.24 -0.17 18.09
N GLU A 103 10.07 -1.01 19.10
CA GLU A 103 8.92 -1.92 19.16
C GLU A 103 7.62 -1.13 19.19
N LEU A 104 6.60 -1.68 18.55
CA LEU A 104 5.26 -1.15 18.66
C LEU A 104 4.72 -1.38 20.07
N THR A 105 4.19 -0.33 20.69
CA THR A 105 3.43 -0.48 21.92
C THR A 105 2.10 -1.18 21.63
N GLU A 106 1.49 -1.81 22.63
CA GLU A 106 0.18 -2.43 22.50
C GLU A 106 -0.87 -1.41 22.04
N GLU A 107 -0.80 -0.21 22.59
CA GLU A 107 -1.68 0.90 22.21
C GLU A 107 -1.54 1.26 20.73
N ARG A 108 -0.30 1.36 20.23
CA ARG A 108 -0.03 1.68 18.83
C ARG A 108 -0.51 0.55 17.91
N ARG A 109 -0.35 -0.71 18.32
CA ARG A 109 -0.88 -1.86 17.57
C ARG A 109 -2.39 -1.77 17.41
N LYS A 110 -3.10 -1.41 18.48
CA LYS A 110 -4.57 -1.24 18.44
C LYS A 110 -4.98 -0.13 17.49
N GLU A 111 -4.27 1.00 17.50
CA GLU A 111 -4.50 2.10 16.55
C GLU A 111 -4.31 1.66 15.11
N LEU A 112 -3.23 0.93 14.83
CA LEU A 112 -2.94 0.43 13.49
C LEU A 112 -3.99 -0.57 13.03
N ALA A 113 -4.45 -1.45 13.91
CA ALA A 113 -5.53 -2.39 13.60
C ALA A 113 -6.83 -1.68 13.24
N LYS A 114 -7.16 -0.59 13.95
CA LYS A 114 -8.31 0.26 13.62
C LYS A 114 -8.16 0.92 12.25
N ASP A 115 -6.97 1.42 11.94
CA ASP A 115 -6.68 2.05 10.64
C ASP A 115 -6.82 1.05 9.49
N VAL A 116 -6.32 -0.16 9.67
CA VAL A 116 -6.45 -1.25 8.70
C VAL A 116 -7.92 -1.55 8.43
N LYS A 117 -8.71 -1.71 9.48
CA LYS A 117 -10.15 -1.97 9.40
C LYS A 117 -10.88 -0.83 8.68
N LYS A 118 -10.56 0.41 9.03
CA LYS A 118 -11.16 1.60 8.43
C LYS A 118 -10.88 1.67 6.93
N LYS A 119 -9.66 1.39 6.51
CA LYS A 119 -9.29 1.35 5.10
C LYS A 119 -10.01 0.24 4.35
N GLY A 120 -10.15 -0.92 4.98
CA GLY A 120 -10.92 -2.04 4.43
C GLY A 120 -12.39 -1.67 4.22
N GLU A 121 -13.03 -1.04 5.19
CA GLU A 121 -14.42 -0.60 5.07
C GLU A 121 -14.59 0.43 3.95
N ALA A 122 -13.68 1.39 3.83
CA ALA A 122 -13.69 2.37 2.74
C ALA A 122 -13.56 1.69 1.37
N ALA A 123 -12.71 0.67 1.25
CA ALA A 123 -12.56 -0.09 0.02
C ALA A 123 -13.84 -0.86 -0.35
N LYS A 124 -14.50 -1.47 0.64
CA LYS A 124 -15.79 -2.14 0.43
C LYS A 124 -16.87 -1.18 -0.05
N VAL A 125 -16.94 0.01 0.54
CA VAL A 125 -17.87 1.06 0.10
C VAL A 125 -17.58 1.43 -1.35
N ALA A 126 -16.33 1.60 -1.73
CA ALA A 126 -15.94 1.91 -3.11
C ALA A 126 -16.37 0.80 -4.08
N VAL A 127 -16.15 -0.47 -3.72
CA VAL A 127 -16.58 -1.63 -4.53
C VAL A 127 -18.10 -1.66 -4.70
N ARG A 128 -18.85 -1.43 -3.62
CA ARG A 128 -20.31 -1.38 -3.67
C ARG A 128 -20.83 -0.21 -4.51
N ASN A 129 -20.18 0.93 -4.47
CA ASN A 129 -20.52 2.08 -5.31
C ASN A 129 -20.29 1.78 -6.79
N ILE A 130 -19.21 1.08 -7.13
CA ILE A 130 -18.94 0.62 -8.49
C ILE A 130 -20.04 -0.33 -8.95
N ARG A 131 -20.46 -1.27 -8.10
CA ARG A 131 -21.59 -2.15 -8.41
C ARG A 131 -22.88 -1.36 -8.67
N ARG A 132 -23.17 -0.37 -7.83
CA ARG A 132 -24.35 0.49 -7.99
C ARG A 132 -24.34 1.19 -9.34
N ASP A 133 -23.20 1.78 -9.71
CA ASP A 133 -23.05 2.44 -11.01
C ASP A 133 -23.25 1.45 -12.16
N GLY A 134 -22.72 0.23 -12.02
CA GLY A 134 -22.91 -0.83 -13.00
C GLY A 134 -24.38 -1.26 -13.13
N ASN A 135 -25.08 -1.43 -12.02
CA ASN A 135 -26.49 -1.76 -12.01
C ASN A 135 -27.34 -0.64 -12.65
N ASP A 136 -27.03 0.62 -12.36
CA ASP A 136 -27.72 1.74 -12.96
C ASP A 136 -27.54 1.78 -14.48
N ALA A 137 -26.32 1.49 -14.94
CA ALA A 137 -26.05 1.38 -16.38
C ALA A 137 -26.81 0.22 -17.05
N LEU A 138 -26.92 -0.93 -16.37
CA LEU A 138 -27.68 -2.08 -16.85
C LEU A 138 -29.19 -1.80 -16.92
N LYS A 139 -29.71 -1.06 -15.97
CA LYS A 139 -31.13 -0.63 -15.98
C LYS A 139 -31.47 0.25 -17.17
N LYS A 140 -30.53 1.04 -17.64
CA LYS A 140 -30.71 1.90 -18.83
C LYS A 140 -30.82 1.10 -20.12
N LEU A 141 -30.42 -0.18 -20.11
CA LEU A 141 -30.58 -1.07 -21.27
C LEU A 141 -32.01 -1.61 -21.40
N LYS A 142 -32.84 -1.41 -20.41
CA LYS A 142 -34.24 -1.80 -20.43
C LYS A 142 -34.98 -1.07 -21.55
N GLY A 143 -35.68 -1.83 -22.39
CA GLY A 143 -36.38 -1.29 -23.55
C GLY A 143 -35.52 -1.14 -24.81
N THR A 144 -34.26 -1.57 -24.74
CA THR A 144 -33.36 -1.67 -25.90
C THR A 144 -33.42 -3.07 -26.49
N ASP A 145 -32.56 -3.40 -27.47
CA ASP A 145 -32.42 -4.72 -28.04
C ASP A 145 -31.86 -5.78 -27.10
N VAL A 146 -31.44 -5.39 -25.88
CA VAL A 146 -31.02 -6.31 -24.83
C VAL A 146 -32.24 -6.81 -24.08
N SER A 147 -32.40 -8.13 -23.97
CA SER A 147 -33.55 -8.75 -23.27
C SER A 147 -33.47 -8.52 -21.76
N GLU A 148 -34.64 -8.59 -21.07
CA GLU A 148 -34.69 -8.50 -19.62
C GLU A 148 -33.93 -9.65 -18.94
N ASP A 149 -33.93 -10.84 -19.54
CA ASP A 149 -33.20 -12.00 -19.03
C ASP A 149 -31.69 -11.78 -19.11
N GLU A 150 -31.19 -11.18 -20.19
CA GLU A 150 -29.77 -10.81 -20.32
C GLU A 150 -29.37 -9.77 -19.27
N ILE A 151 -30.22 -8.77 -19.04
CA ILE A 151 -29.97 -7.74 -18.02
C ILE A 151 -29.87 -8.38 -16.64
N LYS A 152 -30.78 -9.30 -16.34
CA LYS A 152 -30.78 -10.03 -15.08
C LYS A 152 -29.51 -10.87 -14.89
N ASP A 153 -29.09 -11.57 -15.94
CA ASP A 153 -27.86 -12.35 -15.93
C ASP A 153 -26.62 -11.48 -15.71
N LEU A 154 -26.59 -10.30 -16.34
CA LEU A 154 -25.51 -9.33 -16.15
C LEU A 154 -25.48 -8.76 -14.71
N GLU A 155 -26.65 -8.49 -14.14
CA GLU A 155 -26.76 -8.06 -12.75
C GLU A 155 -26.25 -9.13 -11.78
N GLU A 156 -26.58 -10.40 -12.03
CA GLU A 156 -26.09 -11.52 -11.21
C GLU A 156 -24.57 -11.68 -11.33
N GLU A 157 -24.03 -11.56 -12.54
CA GLU A 157 -22.59 -11.62 -12.78
C GLU A 157 -21.85 -10.48 -12.08
N LEU A 158 -22.40 -9.28 -12.16
CA LEU A 158 -21.84 -8.11 -11.47
C LEU A 158 -21.88 -8.31 -9.94
N GLN A 159 -22.95 -8.88 -9.41
CA GLN A 159 -23.06 -9.17 -7.98
C GLN A 159 -22.01 -10.22 -7.55
N LYS A 160 -21.80 -11.26 -8.33
CA LYS A 160 -20.77 -12.28 -8.05
C LYS A 160 -19.38 -11.66 -8.04
N THR A 161 -19.09 -10.78 -9.01
CA THR A 161 -17.82 -10.05 -9.08
C THR A 161 -17.64 -9.16 -7.86
N THR A 162 -18.70 -8.44 -7.45
CA THR A 162 -18.68 -7.60 -6.24
C THR A 162 -18.37 -8.43 -5.00
N ASP A 163 -19.04 -9.56 -4.84
CA ASP A 163 -18.84 -10.46 -3.69
C ASP A 163 -17.40 -10.99 -3.65
N LYS A 164 -16.84 -11.32 -4.80
CA LYS A 164 -15.44 -11.73 -4.93
C LYS A 164 -14.49 -10.67 -4.38
N TYR A 165 -14.65 -9.42 -4.80
CA TYR A 165 -13.77 -8.33 -4.37
C TYR A 165 -13.98 -7.93 -2.91
N VAL A 166 -15.21 -8.01 -2.41
CA VAL A 166 -15.48 -7.80 -0.97
C VAL A 166 -14.76 -8.86 -0.13
N LYS A 167 -14.77 -10.12 -0.56
CA LYS A 167 -14.02 -11.19 0.10
C LYS A 167 -12.51 -10.97 0.05
N GLU A 168 -11.99 -10.49 -1.08
CA GLU A 168 -10.57 -10.16 -1.22
C GLU A 168 -10.17 -9.01 -0.27
N VAL A 169 -11.03 -8.00 -0.11
CA VAL A 169 -10.82 -6.92 0.86
C VAL A 169 -10.76 -7.47 2.28
N ASP A 170 -11.72 -8.31 2.66
CA ASP A 170 -11.77 -8.92 3.99
C ASP A 170 -10.52 -9.75 4.27
N LYS A 171 -10.07 -10.51 3.28
CA LYS A 171 -8.85 -11.31 3.39
C LYS A 171 -7.60 -10.45 3.57
N ALA A 172 -7.47 -9.38 2.79
CA ALA A 172 -6.36 -8.45 2.89
C ALA A 172 -6.31 -7.78 4.27
N VAL A 173 -7.47 -7.36 4.79
CA VAL A 173 -7.62 -6.78 6.14
C VAL A 173 -7.22 -7.80 7.21
N GLU A 174 -7.68 -9.04 7.10
CA GLU A 174 -7.34 -10.10 8.04
C GLU A 174 -5.84 -10.37 8.08
N VAL A 175 -5.22 -10.53 6.92
CA VAL A 175 -3.77 -10.76 6.80
C VAL A 175 -2.99 -9.61 7.42
N LYS A 176 -3.35 -8.37 7.11
CA LYS A 176 -2.65 -7.19 7.65
C LYS A 176 -2.87 -7.03 9.15
N THR A 177 -4.06 -7.32 9.64
CA THR A 177 -4.35 -7.26 11.08
C THR A 177 -3.51 -8.25 11.87
N LYS A 178 -3.22 -9.42 11.32
CA LYS A 178 -2.34 -10.41 11.96
C LYS A 178 -0.88 -9.97 11.97
N GLU A 179 -0.44 -9.18 10.98
CA GLU A 179 0.91 -8.63 10.93
C GLU A 179 1.15 -7.54 11.97
N VAL A 180 0.11 -6.84 12.36
CA VAL A 180 0.17 -5.73 13.32
C VAL A 180 0.11 -6.27 14.81
#